data_ec9de23f2d76b31f2fb4bac55c023199
#
_entry.id   ec9de23f2d76b31f2fb4bac55c023199
#
_cell.length_a   1.000
_cell.length_b   1.000
_cell.length_c   1.000
_cell.angle_alpha   90.00
_cell.angle_beta   90.00
_cell.angle_gamma   90.00
#
_symmetry.space_group_name_H-M   'P 1'
#
loop_
_entity.id
_entity.type
_entity.pdbx_description
1 polymer ?
#
loop_
_entity_poly.entity_id
_entity_poly.type
_entity_poly.pdbx_seq_one_letter_code
_entity_poly.pdbx_strand_id
1 'polypeptide(L)'
;MKYTFQPAEAANAVNHVGSYRRRLPVSIERMYENTLDWAHLPHLHESSFAEIRCLDSGAWGWRAEVGNVGFSNSLYSLIELKLDRQARRWITRNLAGPNEGAEIWTHVFVKGENMLDVVVDFYVPDVPPEAKEKVGLAFAKAYEQLYDEDVAMMVERQQQIDRRVEGFDRSEILVMGPANELALPALV
;
A
#
# COMPACT_ATOMS: atom_id res chain seq x y z
N MET A 1 -2.37 15.33 -16.94
CA MET A 1 -3.80 15.27 -16.56
C MET A 1 -3.87 15.51 -15.06
N LYS A 2 -4.54 16.57 -14.58
CA LYS A 2 -4.70 16.80 -13.14
C LYS A 2 -5.84 15.90 -12.67
N TYR A 3 -5.52 14.81 -11.98
CA TYR A 3 -6.55 14.02 -11.30
C TYR A 3 -7.03 14.81 -10.09
N THR A 4 -8.20 15.40 -10.21
CA THR A 4 -8.92 15.92 -9.04
C THR A 4 -9.50 14.73 -8.32
N PHE A 5 -8.96 14.43 -7.15
CA PHE A 5 -9.50 13.41 -6.26
C PHE A 5 -10.85 13.92 -5.75
N GLN A 6 -11.94 13.45 -6.31
CA GLN A 6 -13.25 13.66 -5.73
C GLN A 6 -13.44 12.57 -4.67
N PRO A 7 -13.68 12.93 -3.39
CA PRO A 7 -14.17 11.94 -2.45
C PRO A 7 -15.43 11.33 -3.05
N ALA A 8 -15.54 10.02 -2.98
CA ALA A 8 -16.80 9.39 -3.33
C ALA A 8 -17.88 10.08 -2.51
N GLU A 9 -18.90 10.61 -3.20
CA GLU A 9 -19.94 11.43 -2.62
C GLU A 9 -20.66 10.70 -1.46
N ALA A 10 -21.44 11.41 -0.69
CA ALA A 10 -22.13 11.01 0.56
C ALA A 10 -22.77 9.59 0.60
N ALA A 11 -22.86 8.88 -0.51
CA ALA A 11 -23.25 7.47 -0.58
C ALA A 11 -22.35 6.56 0.27
N ASN A 12 -21.07 6.92 0.45
CA ASN A 12 -20.10 6.08 1.17
C ASN A 12 -20.28 6.11 2.70
N ALA A 13 -20.83 7.19 3.26
CA ALA A 13 -21.11 7.26 4.70
C ALA A 13 -22.13 6.18 5.13
N VAL A 14 -23.02 5.78 4.24
CA VAL A 14 -24.05 4.75 4.50
C VAL A 14 -23.43 3.34 4.51
N ASN A 15 -22.33 3.15 3.79
CA ASN A 15 -21.70 1.86 3.58
C ASN A 15 -20.50 1.61 4.51
N HIS A 16 -20.19 2.52 5.41
CA HIS A 16 -19.12 2.33 6.40
C HIS A 16 -19.47 1.16 7.31
N VAL A 17 -18.60 0.16 7.37
CA VAL A 17 -18.81 -1.08 8.14
C VAL A 17 -17.86 -1.20 9.33
N GLY A 18 -16.73 -0.47 9.35
CA GLY A 18 -15.76 -0.51 10.44
C GLY A 18 -14.47 0.19 10.12
N SER A 19 -13.60 0.29 11.11
CA SER A 19 -12.28 0.89 11.01
C SER A 19 -11.23 0.05 11.71
N TYR A 20 -10.00 0.11 11.20
CA TYR A 20 -8.81 -0.45 11.83
C TYR A 20 -7.82 0.66 12.14
N ARG A 21 -7.09 0.56 13.25
CA ARG A 21 -6.10 1.56 13.65
C ARG A 21 -4.83 0.89 14.15
N ARG A 22 -3.67 1.43 13.72
CA ARG A 22 -2.39 0.91 14.15
C ARG A 22 -1.34 2.01 14.21
N ARG A 23 -0.41 1.89 15.18
CA ARG A 23 0.84 2.64 15.21
C ARG A 23 1.95 1.82 14.58
N LEU A 24 2.74 2.45 13.69
CA LEU A 24 3.80 1.81 12.93
C LEU A 24 5.14 2.51 13.20
N PRO A 25 6.21 1.75 13.52
CA PRO A 25 7.54 2.31 13.74
C PRO A 25 8.31 2.45 12.42
N VAL A 26 7.74 3.19 11.47
CA VAL A 26 8.33 3.41 10.14
C VAL A 26 8.11 4.85 9.68
N SER A 27 8.92 5.30 8.71
CA SER A 27 8.74 6.59 8.06
C SER A 27 7.59 6.56 7.05
N ILE A 28 7.10 7.74 6.66
CA ILE A 28 6.05 7.83 5.64
C ILE A 28 6.55 7.39 4.26
N GLU A 29 7.83 7.53 3.98
CA GLU A 29 8.48 7.08 2.76
C GLU A 29 8.40 5.56 2.64
N ARG A 30 8.69 4.83 3.74
CA ARG A 30 8.55 3.36 3.76
C ARG A 30 7.12 2.93 3.52
N MET A 31 6.17 3.65 4.11
CA MET A 31 4.76 3.37 3.90
C MET A 31 4.34 3.60 2.44
N TYR A 32 4.83 4.65 1.78
CA TYR A 32 4.55 4.89 0.37
C TYR A 32 5.23 3.87 -0.55
N GLU A 33 6.45 3.44 -0.24
CA GLU A 33 7.11 2.37 -0.99
C GLU A 33 6.28 1.08 -0.93
N ASN A 34 5.89 0.66 0.26
CA ASN A 34 5.06 -0.52 0.47
C ASN A 34 3.73 -0.41 -0.29
N THR A 35 3.04 0.72 -0.17
CA THR A 35 1.75 0.97 -0.82
C THR A 35 1.83 0.91 -2.35
N LEU A 36 2.95 1.31 -2.94
CA LEU A 36 3.14 1.31 -4.40
C LEU A 36 3.72 0.02 -4.95
N ASP A 37 4.29 -0.81 -4.11
CA ASP A 37 4.84 -2.12 -4.48
C ASP A 37 3.73 -3.19 -4.52
N TRP A 38 2.97 -3.21 -5.60
CA TRP A 38 1.94 -4.23 -5.82
C TRP A 38 2.53 -5.66 -5.94
N ALA A 39 3.81 -5.78 -6.34
CA ALA A 39 4.42 -7.07 -6.63
C ALA A 39 4.66 -7.92 -5.38
N HIS A 40 4.79 -7.30 -4.19
CA HIS A 40 5.01 -8.05 -2.94
C HIS A 40 3.76 -8.82 -2.48
N LEU A 41 2.55 -8.40 -2.91
CA LEU A 41 1.28 -8.93 -2.38
C LEU A 41 1.19 -10.47 -2.40
N PRO A 42 1.42 -11.19 -3.50
CA PRO A 42 1.32 -12.65 -3.50
C PRO A 42 2.50 -13.35 -2.81
N HIS A 43 3.59 -12.65 -2.53
CA HIS A 43 4.78 -13.22 -1.90
C HIS A 43 4.81 -13.02 -0.38
N LEU A 44 4.37 -11.86 0.07
CA LEU A 44 4.35 -11.53 1.50
C LEU A 44 3.03 -11.94 2.15
N HIS A 45 1.93 -11.88 1.41
CA HIS A 45 0.57 -12.13 1.89
C HIS A 45 -0.04 -13.37 1.23
N GLU A 46 0.70 -14.47 1.20
CA GLU A 46 0.30 -15.74 0.55
C GLU A 46 -1.05 -16.28 1.03
N SER A 47 -1.42 -15.96 2.27
CA SER A 47 -2.71 -16.37 2.84
C SER A 47 -3.91 -15.58 2.30
N SER A 48 -3.66 -14.42 1.69
CA SER A 48 -4.69 -13.50 1.19
C SER A 48 -4.71 -13.41 -0.34
N PHE A 49 -3.53 -13.40 -0.96
CA PHE A 49 -3.36 -13.18 -2.39
C PHE A 49 -2.66 -14.36 -3.06
N ALA A 50 -3.32 -15.01 -4.02
CA ALA A 50 -2.76 -16.12 -4.76
C ALA A 50 -1.85 -15.64 -5.90
N GLU A 51 -2.26 -14.58 -6.59
CA GLU A 51 -1.51 -13.98 -7.70
C GLU A 51 -1.96 -12.55 -7.96
N ILE A 52 -1.14 -11.79 -8.67
CA ILE A 52 -1.46 -10.44 -9.12
C ILE A 52 -0.93 -10.19 -10.52
N ARG A 53 -1.75 -9.59 -11.37
CA ARG A 53 -1.38 -9.12 -12.70
C ARG A 53 -1.57 -7.62 -12.80
N CYS A 54 -0.48 -6.86 -12.74
CA CYS A 54 -0.53 -5.41 -12.89
C CYS A 54 -0.95 -5.05 -14.32
N LEU A 55 -1.93 -4.14 -14.41
CA LEU A 55 -2.41 -3.60 -15.68
C LEU A 55 -1.84 -2.21 -15.95
N ASP A 56 -1.64 -1.42 -14.89
CA ASP A 56 -1.08 -0.08 -14.96
C ASP A 56 -0.53 0.33 -13.58
N SER A 57 0.59 1.06 -13.54
CA SER A 57 1.18 1.53 -12.29
C SER A 57 2.03 2.78 -12.49
N GLY A 58 2.22 3.54 -11.41
CA GLY A 58 3.04 4.75 -11.40
C GLY A 58 3.02 5.45 -10.06
N ALA A 59 3.48 6.69 -10.02
CA ALA A 59 3.49 7.49 -8.80
C ALA A 59 2.08 7.78 -8.24
N TRP A 60 1.05 7.53 -9.03
CA TRP A 60 -0.37 7.73 -8.68
C TRP A 60 -0.95 6.53 -7.91
N GLY A 61 -0.31 5.36 -8.00
CA GLY A 61 -0.82 4.08 -7.51
C GLY A 61 -0.70 2.98 -8.55
N TRP A 62 -1.64 2.05 -8.52
CA TRP A 62 -1.65 0.93 -9.44
C TRP A 62 -3.08 0.40 -9.68
N ARG A 63 -3.24 -0.36 -10.77
CA ARG A 63 -4.43 -1.13 -11.10
C ARG A 63 -4.02 -2.54 -11.50
N ALA A 64 -4.68 -3.54 -10.91
CA ALA A 64 -4.32 -4.93 -11.13
C ALA A 64 -5.53 -5.86 -11.07
N GLU A 65 -5.41 -6.99 -11.73
CA GLU A 65 -6.25 -8.16 -11.47
C GLU A 65 -5.59 -8.97 -10.36
N VAL A 66 -6.36 -9.31 -9.34
CA VAL A 66 -5.89 -9.97 -8.14
C VAL A 66 -6.69 -11.24 -7.91
N GLY A 67 -5.99 -12.38 -7.84
CA GLY A 67 -6.53 -13.66 -7.43
C GLY A 67 -6.50 -13.77 -5.90
N ASN A 68 -7.65 -13.94 -5.26
CA ASN A 68 -7.75 -14.07 -3.81
C ASN A 68 -7.75 -15.54 -3.38
N VAL A 69 -7.06 -15.84 -2.28
CA VAL A 69 -7.04 -17.19 -1.69
C VAL A 69 -8.44 -17.52 -1.12
N GLY A 70 -8.88 -18.78 -1.29
CA GLY A 70 -10.17 -19.24 -0.76
C GLY A 70 -11.39 -19.00 -1.66
N PHE A 71 -11.22 -18.29 -2.78
CA PHE A 71 -12.22 -18.24 -3.85
C PHE A 71 -11.89 -19.30 -4.91
N SER A 72 -12.91 -19.88 -5.55
CA SER A 72 -12.67 -20.85 -6.62
C SER A 72 -11.80 -20.24 -7.73
N ASN A 73 -10.92 -21.02 -8.34
CA ASN A 73 -9.81 -20.67 -9.26
C ASN A 73 -10.15 -19.75 -10.45
N SER A 74 -11.28 -19.10 -10.49
CA SER A 74 -11.71 -18.23 -11.57
C SER A 74 -12.26 -16.86 -11.12
N LEU A 75 -12.17 -16.53 -9.83
CA LEU A 75 -12.68 -15.25 -9.33
C LEU A 75 -11.53 -14.28 -9.04
N TYR A 76 -11.29 -13.41 -10.02
CA TYR A 76 -10.40 -12.28 -9.88
C TYR A 76 -11.18 -11.04 -9.48
N SER A 77 -10.56 -10.23 -8.63
CA SER A 77 -10.99 -8.85 -8.39
C SER A 77 -10.16 -7.91 -9.27
N LEU A 78 -10.80 -6.95 -9.90
CA LEU A 78 -10.12 -5.81 -10.50
C LEU A 78 -9.98 -4.74 -9.43
N ILE A 79 -8.76 -4.49 -8.99
CA ILE A 79 -8.45 -3.55 -7.89
C ILE A 79 -7.70 -2.35 -8.44
N GLU A 80 -8.06 -1.17 -7.96
CA GLU A 80 -7.33 0.07 -8.17
C GLU A 80 -6.95 0.68 -6.83
N LEU A 81 -5.67 1.00 -6.66
CA LEU A 81 -5.17 1.79 -5.54
C LEU A 81 -4.73 3.16 -6.05
N LYS A 82 -5.26 4.23 -5.48
CA LYS A 82 -4.86 5.62 -5.76
C LYS A 82 -4.26 6.29 -4.55
N LEU A 83 -3.03 6.75 -4.68
CA LEU A 83 -2.27 7.46 -3.66
C LEU A 83 -2.40 8.98 -3.82
N ASP A 84 -2.85 9.64 -2.76
CA ASP A 84 -2.83 11.11 -2.59
C ASP A 84 -1.79 11.48 -1.54
N ARG A 85 -0.56 11.80 -1.98
CA ARG A 85 0.55 12.16 -1.10
C ARG A 85 0.30 13.45 -0.33
N GLN A 86 -0.43 14.40 -0.91
CA GLN A 86 -0.73 15.67 -0.26
C GLN A 86 -1.68 15.47 0.91
N ALA A 87 -2.70 14.65 0.75
CA ALA A 87 -3.63 14.29 1.81
C ALA A 87 -3.11 13.17 2.72
N ARG A 88 -1.95 12.57 2.42
CA ARG A 88 -1.37 11.42 3.13
C ARG A 88 -2.38 10.28 3.28
N ARG A 89 -3.00 9.91 2.17
CA ARG A 89 -3.98 8.83 2.13
C ARG A 89 -3.93 8.10 0.80
N TRP A 90 -4.49 6.91 0.78
CA TRP A 90 -4.82 6.21 -0.46
C TRP A 90 -6.16 5.52 -0.32
N ILE A 91 -6.76 5.23 -1.46
CA ILE A 91 -8.01 4.52 -1.55
C ILE A 91 -7.79 3.31 -2.44
N THR A 92 -8.11 2.14 -1.92
CA THR A 92 -8.18 0.89 -2.66
C THR A 92 -9.63 0.62 -3.01
N ARG A 93 -9.93 0.41 -4.29
CA ARG A 93 -11.27 0.17 -4.82
C ARG A 93 -11.36 -1.17 -5.50
N ASN A 94 -12.40 -1.92 -5.22
CA ASN A 94 -12.80 -3.05 -6.03
C ASN A 94 -13.67 -2.57 -7.19
N LEU A 95 -13.09 -2.55 -8.40
CA LEU A 95 -13.77 -2.08 -9.60
C LEU A 95 -14.64 -3.16 -10.25
N ALA A 96 -14.30 -4.45 -10.04
CA ALA A 96 -15.07 -5.59 -10.51
C ALA A 96 -14.72 -6.85 -9.71
N GLY A 97 -15.62 -7.83 -9.70
CA GLY A 97 -15.44 -9.12 -9.03
C GLY A 97 -16.01 -9.15 -7.63
N PRO A 98 -15.53 -10.06 -6.76
CA PRO A 98 -15.98 -10.14 -5.36
C PRO A 98 -15.83 -8.79 -4.64
N ASN A 99 -16.86 -8.38 -3.92
CA ASN A 99 -16.95 -7.08 -3.23
C ASN A 99 -16.84 -5.86 -4.16
N GLU A 100 -17.32 -5.97 -5.41
CA GLU A 100 -17.39 -4.83 -6.33
C GLU A 100 -18.03 -3.60 -5.66
N GLY A 101 -17.43 -2.43 -5.87
CA GLY A 101 -17.86 -1.18 -5.23
C GLY A 101 -17.33 -0.97 -3.81
N ALA A 102 -16.67 -1.95 -3.20
CA ALA A 102 -16.03 -1.74 -1.90
C ALA A 102 -14.85 -0.78 -2.03
N GLU A 103 -14.70 0.10 -1.04
CA GLU A 103 -13.58 1.03 -0.91
C GLU A 103 -12.91 0.86 0.46
N ILE A 104 -11.60 0.92 0.47
CA ILE A 104 -10.79 0.92 1.69
C ILE A 104 -9.95 2.18 1.68
N TRP A 105 -10.20 3.03 2.66
CA TRP A 105 -9.55 4.32 2.80
C TRP A 105 -8.50 4.26 3.88
N THR A 106 -7.26 4.46 3.52
CA THR A 106 -6.14 4.50 4.48
C THR A 106 -5.64 5.92 4.65
N HIS A 107 -5.65 6.41 5.87
CA HIS A 107 -5.16 7.72 6.28
C HIS A 107 -3.91 7.55 7.13
N VAL A 108 -2.88 8.37 6.87
CA VAL A 108 -1.61 8.32 7.58
C VAL A 108 -1.34 9.62 8.32
N PHE A 109 -1.04 9.52 9.61
CA PHE A 109 -0.74 10.62 10.49
C PHE A 109 0.70 10.50 10.97
N VAL A 110 1.59 11.39 10.51
CA VAL A 110 2.99 11.41 10.93
C VAL A 110 3.09 11.87 12.37
N LYS A 111 3.71 11.07 13.23
CA LYS A 111 3.93 11.33 14.66
C LYS A 111 5.39 11.61 15.00
N GLY A 112 6.30 11.26 14.11
CA GLY A 112 7.73 11.46 14.24
C GLY A 112 8.44 11.00 12.97
N GLU A 113 9.74 11.05 12.94
CA GLU A 113 10.54 10.68 11.77
C GLU A 113 10.26 9.23 11.32
N ASN A 114 10.28 8.30 12.29
CA ASN A 114 10.00 6.87 12.07
C ASN A 114 8.80 6.41 12.91
N MET A 115 7.72 7.18 12.90
CA MET A 115 6.50 6.80 13.61
C MET A 115 5.26 7.36 12.91
N LEU A 116 4.31 6.49 12.61
CA LEU A 116 3.04 6.81 11.99
C LEU A 116 1.88 6.24 12.80
N ASP A 117 0.76 6.95 12.83
CA ASP A 117 -0.54 6.36 13.13
C ASP A 117 -1.30 6.17 11.79
N VAL A 118 -1.85 4.98 11.60
CA VAL A 118 -2.66 4.64 10.43
C VAL A 118 -4.10 4.39 10.86
N VAL A 119 -5.03 4.93 10.10
CA VAL A 119 -6.48 4.68 10.24
C VAL A 119 -6.98 4.17 8.91
N VAL A 120 -7.61 3.01 8.93
CA VAL A 120 -8.20 2.36 7.76
C VAL A 120 -9.70 2.26 7.95
N ASP A 121 -10.46 2.87 7.05
CA ASP A 121 -11.92 2.83 7.05
C ASP A 121 -12.42 1.91 5.92
N PHE A 122 -13.36 1.01 6.25
CA PHE A 122 -13.92 0.03 5.31
C PHE A 122 -15.33 0.44 4.90
N TYR A 123 -15.52 0.57 3.60
CA TYR A 123 -16.81 0.88 2.98
C TYR A 123 -17.21 -0.27 2.06
N VAL A 124 -18.30 -0.95 2.39
CA VAL A 124 -18.79 -2.11 1.62
C VAL A 124 -20.25 -1.85 1.24
N PRO A 125 -20.61 -1.85 -0.06
CA PRO A 125 -21.98 -1.62 -0.49
C PRO A 125 -22.88 -2.78 -0.07
N ASP A 126 -24.17 -2.48 0.05
CA ASP A 126 -25.25 -3.46 0.22
C ASP A 126 -25.13 -4.38 1.43
N VAL A 127 -24.38 -3.98 2.47
CA VAL A 127 -24.30 -4.72 3.72
C VAL A 127 -25.51 -4.38 4.59
N PRO A 128 -26.35 -5.37 4.96
CA PRO A 128 -27.46 -5.16 5.86
C PRO A 128 -27.01 -4.62 7.22
N PRO A 129 -27.80 -3.75 7.89
CA PRO A 129 -27.40 -3.13 9.16
C PRO A 129 -26.94 -4.14 10.22
N GLU A 130 -27.60 -5.28 10.33
CA GLU A 130 -27.31 -6.37 11.28
C GLU A 130 -26.00 -7.11 10.97
N ALA A 131 -25.50 -7.02 9.74
CA ALA A 131 -24.27 -7.68 9.33
C ALA A 131 -23.05 -6.75 9.36
N LYS A 132 -23.24 -5.42 9.49
CA LYS A 132 -22.16 -4.43 9.40
C LYS A 132 -21.02 -4.68 10.38
N GLU A 133 -21.34 -4.93 11.64
CA GLU A 133 -20.33 -5.20 12.66
C GLU A 133 -19.49 -6.45 12.33
N LYS A 134 -20.14 -7.53 11.93
CA LYS A 134 -19.47 -8.78 11.55
C LYS A 134 -18.56 -8.58 10.34
N VAL A 135 -19.02 -7.85 9.33
CA VAL A 135 -18.24 -7.56 8.13
C VAL A 135 -17.05 -6.66 8.49
N GLY A 136 -17.27 -5.60 9.28
CA GLY A 136 -16.22 -4.70 9.75
C GLY A 136 -15.13 -5.40 10.54
N LEU A 137 -15.51 -6.31 11.45
CA LEU A 137 -14.55 -7.12 12.22
C LEU A 137 -13.75 -8.07 11.32
N ALA A 138 -14.36 -8.64 10.28
CA ALA A 138 -13.65 -9.50 9.32
C ALA A 138 -12.58 -8.70 8.54
N PHE A 139 -12.93 -7.51 8.06
CA PHE A 139 -11.96 -6.61 7.41
C PHE A 139 -10.85 -6.17 8.37
N ALA A 140 -11.19 -5.77 9.59
CA ALA A 140 -10.20 -5.36 10.58
C ALA A 140 -9.20 -6.46 10.89
N LYS A 141 -9.66 -7.72 11.04
CA LYS A 141 -8.80 -8.88 11.27
C LYS A 141 -7.90 -9.18 10.07
N ALA A 142 -8.43 -9.08 8.85
CA ALA A 142 -7.62 -9.27 7.63
C ALA A 142 -6.53 -8.19 7.54
N TYR A 143 -6.86 -6.94 7.84
CA TYR A 143 -5.90 -5.84 7.83
C TYR A 143 -4.87 -5.92 8.96
N GLU A 144 -5.25 -6.42 10.14
CA GLU A 144 -4.30 -6.71 11.22
C GLU A 144 -3.22 -7.68 10.73
N GLN A 145 -3.62 -8.78 10.08
CA GLN A 145 -2.69 -9.75 9.54
C GLN A 145 -1.79 -9.14 8.44
N LEU A 146 -2.36 -8.43 7.45
CA LEU A 146 -1.58 -7.78 6.39
C LEU A 146 -0.53 -6.81 6.98
N TYR A 147 -0.91 -5.99 7.94
CA TYR A 147 0.01 -5.07 8.60
C TYR A 147 1.06 -5.77 9.47
N ASP A 148 0.76 -6.93 10.06
CA ASP A 148 1.76 -7.71 10.80
C ASP A 148 2.87 -8.20 9.86
N GLU A 149 2.50 -8.67 8.68
CA GLU A 149 3.42 -9.11 7.64
C GLU A 149 4.22 -7.93 7.06
N ASP A 150 3.56 -6.84 6.69
CA ASP A 150 4.17 -5.62 6.14
C ASP A 150 5.17 -4.95 7.07
N VAL A 151 4.83 -4.84 8.36
CA VAL A 151 5.65 -4.12 9.35
C VAL A 151 7.04 -4.73 9.46
N ALA A 152 7.15 -6.05 9.49
CA ALA A 152 8.43 -6.73 9.58
C ALA A 152 9.35 -6.34 8.42
N MET A 153 8.83 -6.37 7.19
CA MET A 153 9.56 -5.98 5.97
C MET A 153 9.93 -4.49 5.98
N MET A 154 8.99 -3.60 6.30
CA MET A 154 9.22 -2.16 6.33
C MET A 154 10.26 -1.76 7.38
N VAL A 155 10.21 -2.35 8.57
CA VAL A 155 11.17 -2.08 9.67
C VAL A 155 12.57 -2.56 9.28
N GLU A 156 12.70 -3.76 8.73
CA GLU A 156 13.98 -4.26 8.25
C GLU A 156 14.56 -3.34 7.17
N ARG A 157 13.74 -2.92 6.22
CA ARG A 157 14.15 -1.99 5.17
C ARG A 157 14.61 -0.65 5.73
N GLN A 158 13.89 -0.09 6.72
CA GLN A 158 14.27 1.15 7.39
C GLN A 158 15.63 1.00 8.07
N GLN A 159 15.83 -0.06 8.84
CA GLN A 159 17.11 -0.32 9.53
C GLN A 159 18.29 -0.47 8.56
N GLN A 160 18.09 -1.06 7.39
CA GLN A 160 19.12 -1.18 6.38
C GLN A 160 19.51 0.18 5.81
N ILE A 161 18.56 1.09 5.66
CA ILE A 161 18.81 2.46 5.18
C ILE A 161 19.55 3.25 6.25
N ASP A 162 19.09 3.19 7.51
CA ASP A 162 19.70 3.90 8.63
C ASP A 162 21.17 3.48 8.79
N ARG A 163 21.46 2.17 8.75
CA ARG A 163 22.85 1.66 8.79
C ARG A 163 23.71 2.16 7.62
N ARG A 164 23.15 2.32 6.42
CA ARG A 164 23.88 2.86 5.28
C ARG A 164 24.19 4.34 5.47
N VAL A 165 23.26 5.10 6.04
CA VAL A 165 23.45 6.53 6.31
C VAL A 165 24.50 6.73 7.39
N GLU A 166 24.49 5.94 8.47
CA GLU A 166 25.49 6.00 9.56
C GLU A 166 26.90 5.60 9.10
N GLY A 167 26.98 4.60 8.21
CA GLY A 167 28.27 4.15 7.65
C GLY A 167 28.79 4.97 6.46
N PHE A 168 28.03 5.98 6.03
CA PHE A 168 28.38 6.75 4.84
C PHE A 168 29.23 7.98 5.22
N ASP A 169 30.55 7.87 5.06
CA ASP A 169 31.44 9.02 5.14
C ASP A 169 31.31 9.88 3.90
N ARG A 170 30.73 11.07 4.05
CA ARG A 170 30.57 12.04 2.96
C ARG A 170 31.90 12.51 2.36
N SER A 171 33.01 12.33 3.07
CA SER A 171 34.33 12.65 2.54
C SER A 171 34.80 11.68 1.47
N GLU A 172 34.20 10.47 1.39
CA GLU A 172 34.46 9.46 0.37
C GLU A 172 33.53 9.54 -0.85
N ILE A 173 32.68 10.58 -0.93
CA ILE A 173 31.90 10.80 -2.15
C ILE A 173 32.86 11.13 -3.28
N LEU A 174 33.16 10.15 -4.10
CA LEU A 174 33.71 10.38 -5.43
C LEU A 174 32.68 11.22 -6.19
N VAL A 175 32.98 12.53 -6.33
CA VAL A 175 32.25 13.36 -7.26
C VAL A 175 32.58 12.79 -8.64
N MET A 176 31.68 11.96 -9.17
CA MET A 176 31.80 11.50 -10.55
C MET A 176 31.71 12.74 -11.44
N GLY A 177 32.79 13.03 -12.14
CA GLY A 177 32.79 14.03 -13.16
C GLY A 177 31.77 13.74 -14.27
N PRO A 178 31.54 14.67 -15.20
CA PRO A 178 30.58 14.42 -16.28
C PRO A 178 30.96 13.13 -17.02
N ALA A 179 29.94 12.37 -17.42
CA ALA A 179 30.02 11.01 -17.94
C ALA A 179 31.01 10.79 -19.12
N ASN A 180 31.51 11.85 -19.69
CA ASN A 180 32.47 11.83 -20.81
C ASN A 180 33.92 11.55 -20.38
N GLU A 181 34.22 11.54 -19.08
CA GLU A 181 35.58 11.30 -18.55
C GLU A 181 35.79 9.87 -18.02
N LEU A 182 34.76 9.01 -18.07
CA LEU A 182 34.90 7.61 -17.77
C LEU A 182 35.49 6.87 -18.98
N ALA A 183 36.81 6.94 -19.15
CA ALA A 183 37.55 6.01 -19.99
C ALA A 183 37.41 4.63 -19.32
N LEU A 184 36.60 3.74 -19.88
CA LEU A 184 36.58 2.32 -19.49
C LEU A 184 38.00 1.77 -19.76
N PRO A 185 38.63 1.09 -18.78
CA PRO A 185 39.90 0.42 -19.04
C PRO A 185 39.69 -0.59 -20.16
N ALA A 186 40.53 -0.58 -21.17
CA ALA A 186 40.54 -1.55 -22.24
C ALA A 186 40.65 -2.95 -21.59
N LEU A 187 39.68 -3.80 -21.86
CA LEU A 187 39.78 -5.23 -21.56
C LEU A 187 40.93 -5.80 -22.40
N VAL A 188 42.00 -6.21 -21.74
CA VAL A 188 43.09 -7.02 -22.32
C VAL A 188 42.74 -8.47 -22.16
#